data_31c3c88eee6f8dafe2448b55808d29dd
#
_entry.id   31c3c88eee6f8dafe2448b55808d29dd
#
_cell.length_a   1.000
_cell.length_b   1.000
_cell.length_c   1.000
_cell.angle_alpha   90.00
_cell.angle_beta   90.00
_cell.angle_gamma   90.00
#
_symmetry.space_group_name_H-M   'P 1'
#
loop_
_entity.id
_entity.type
_entity.pdbx_description
1 polymer ?
#
loop_
_entity_poly.entity_id
_entity_poly.type
_entity_poly.pdbx_seq_one_letter_code
_entity_poly.pdbx_strand_id
1 'polypeptide(L)'
;MKIAILVAAVLLALPTVGLAADAAPGIAPVGRDDAQDYRAIYRSLTAQHAASVVTVKFVMSVTASGKEDRIEDRTQALLVSANGLLLVPDRSVSVDFRTFMGAGQSPGSAPVAKSSEFRVRLAGSEDWLPADLVTRDTQLGLAWLRLRTPPAGLSFVDLDKGIRAEPGMTFFSLLRTSDEWGGVPVFRPGFIMGETRIPKTLLLVDGVPGMAFSAEGQPMGYVDVDFGRMMRSRGASNGLGLDMADVALQMTPIAKVAAATHQAEKLPSMVQPK
;
A
#
# COMPACT_ATOMS: atom_id res chain seq x y z
N MET A 1 -8.62 8.70 87.80
CA MET A 1 -9.13 9.91 87.21
C MET A 1 -9.37 9.62 85.72
N LYS A 2 -10.64 9.37 85.34
CA LYS A 2 -11.05 9.04 83.94
C LYS A 2 -11.73 10.28 83.38
N ILE A 3 -11.18 10.87 82.34
CA ILE A 3 -11.79 11.99 81.61
C ILE A 3 -12.46 11.38 80.40
N ALA A 4 -13.78 11.46 80.35
CA ALA A 4 -14.58 11.08 79.19
C ALA A 4 -14.72 12.30 78.30
N ILE A 5 -14.30 12.20 77.04
CA ILE A 5 -14.52 13.21 76.01
C ILE A 5 -15.76 12.83 75.23
N LEU A 6 -16.77 13.67 75.31
CA LEU A 6 -18.03 13.58 74.58
C LEU A 6 -17.86 14.25 73.18
N VAL A 7 -17.94 13.47 72.12
CA VAL A 7 -17.92 14.00 70.75
C VAL A 7 -19.37 14.12 70.27
N ALA A 8 -19.83 15.35 70.14
CA ALA A 8 -21.15 15.66 69.58
C ALA A 8 -21.06 15.65 68.03
N ALA A 9 -21.75 14.72 67.42
CA ALA A 9 -21.92 14.69 65.97
C ALA A 9 -23.00 15.68 65.49
N VAL A 10 -22.60 16.73 64.83
CA VAL A 10 -23.51 17.66 64.12
C VAL A 10 -23.78 17.12 62.73
N LEU A 11 -24.95 16.56 62.46
CA LEU A 11 -25.41 16.22 61.13
C LEU A 11 -25.84 17.52 60.41
N LEU A 12 -25.00 17.98 59.46
CA LEU A 12 -25.40 18.97 58.46
C LEU A 12 -26.17 18.29 57.34
N ALA A 13 -27.45 18.50 57.25
CA ALA A 13 -28.28 18.14 56.11
C ALA A 13 -27.98 19.13 54.95
N LEU A 14 -27.23 18.68 53.93
CA LEU A 14 -27.07 19.41 52.70
C LEU A 14 -28.28 19.14 51.77
N PRO A 15 -28.89 20.17 51.17
CA PRO A 15 -29.92 19.96 50.16
C PRO A 15 -29.28 19.34 48.92
N THR A 16 -29.76 18.17 48.50
CA THR A 16 -29.44 17.58 47.21
C THR A 16 -30.09 18.41 46.11
N VAL A 17 -29.32 19.30 45.50
CA VAL A 17 -29.69 19.89 44.21
C VAL A 17 -29.61 18.78 43.19
N GLY A 18 -30.73 18.27 42.74
CA GLY A 18 -30.80 17.35 41.60
C GLY A 18 -30.33 18.08 40.33
N LEU A 19 -29.09 17.86 39.95
CA LEU A 19 -28.64 18.12 38.60
C LEU A 19 -29.35 17.10 37.69
N ALA A 20 -30.44 17.58 37.04
CA ALA A 20 -30.93 16.89 35.85
C ALA A 20 -29.78 16.88 34.84
N ALA A 21 -29.07 15.74 34.73
CA ALA A 21 -28.18 15.50 33.63
C ALA A 21 -29.05 15.45 32.38
N ASP A 22 -29.06 16.54 31.60
CA ASP A 22 -29.49 16.46 30.21
C ASP A 22 -28.66 15.31 29.58
N ALA A 23 -29.37 14.21 29.32
CA ALA A 23 -28.79 13.10 28.60
C ALA A 23 -28.37 13.63 27.22
N ALA A 24 -27.08 13.88 27.04
CA ALA A 24 -26.54 14.03 25.71
C ALA A 24 -27.14 12.91 24.85
N PRO A 25 -27.56 13.20 23.59
CA PRO A 25 -28.11 12.17 22.73
C PRO A 25 -27.11 11.04 22.73
N GLY A 26 -27.48 9.92 23.36
CA GLY A 26 -26.63 8.77 23.51
C GLY A 26 -26.20 8.33 22.10
N ILE A 27 -24.92 8.40 21.80
CA ILE A 27 -24.35 7.63 20.69
C ILE A 27 -24.76 6.20 21.03
N ALA A 28 -25.75 5.69 20.31
CA ALA A 28 -26.15 4.30 20.44
C ALA A 28 -24.84 3.46 20.30
N PRO A 29 -24.59 2.51 21.23
CA PRO A 29 -23.44 1.65 21.06
C PRO A 29 -23.58 1.01 19.67
N VAL A 30 -22.58 1.22 18.81
CA VAL A 30 -22.50 0.54 17.51
C VAL A 30 -22.65 -0.94 17.84
N GLY A 31 -23.77 -1.52 17.42
CA GLY A 31 -24.09 -2.89 17.74
C GLY A 31 -22.96 -3.78 17.24
N ARG A 32 -22.59 -4.79 18.02
CA ARG A 32 -21.61 -5.82 17.61
C ARG A 32 -21.99 -6.54 16.31
N ASP A 33 -23.24 -6.38 15.87
CA ASP A 33 -23.77 -6.96 14.63
C ASP A 33 -23.25 -6.26 13.37
N ASP A 34 -22.76 -5.02 13.47
CA ASP A 34 -22.12 -4.28 12.36
C ASP A 34 -20.62 -4.50 12.28
N ALA A 35 -20.03 -5.33 13.15
CA ALA A 35 -18.63 -5.68 13.09
C ALA A 35 -18.39 -6.51 11.83
N GLN A 36 -17.74 -5.91 10.86
CA GLN A 36 -17.36 -6.53 9.60
C GLN A 36 -16.68 -7.87 9.88
N ASP A 37 -17.20 -9.01 9.34
CA ASP A 37 -16.57 -10.31 9.54
C ASP A 37 -15.30 -10.41 8.69
N TYR A 38 -14.22 -9.90 9.21
CA TYR A 38 -12.91 -9.96 8.58
C TYR A 38 -12.48 -11.37 8.19
N ARG A 39 -12.99 -12.41 8.85
CA ARG A 39 -12.67 -13.80 8.51
C ARG A 39 -13.33 -14.22 7.21
N ALA A 40 -14.60 -13.83 7.02
CA ALA A 40 -15.32 -14.08 5.77
C ALA A 40 -14.66 -13.31 4.62
N ILE A 41 -14.34 -12.04 4.81
CA ILE A 41 -13.64 -11.20 3.81
C ILE A 41 -12.28 -11.79 3.48
N TYR A 42 -11.46 -12.17 4.49
CA TYR A 42 -10.16 -12.79 4.26
C TYR A 42 -10.26 -14.05 3.39
N ARG A 43 -11.21 -14.95 3.72
CA ARG A 43 -11.40 -16.18 2.94
C ARG A 43 -11.81 -15.89 1.50
N SER A 44 -12.73 -14.96 1.31
CA SER A 44 -13.22 -14.55 0.00
C SER A 44 -12.12 -13.94 -0.85
N LEU A 45 -11.40 -12.94 -0.33
CA LEU A 45 -10.30 -12.27 -1.04
C LEU A 45 -9.14 -13.22 -1.34
N THR A 46 -8.79 -14.10 -0.39
CA THR A 46 -7.74 -15.09 -0.59
C THR A 46 -8.14 -16.08 -1.70
N ALA A 47 -9.38 -16.57 -1.69
CA ALA A 47 -9.86 -17.47 -2.74
C ALA A 47 -9.88 -16.81 -4.12
N GLN A 48 -10.24 -15.53 -4.20
CA GLN A 48 -10.34 -14.80 -5.48
C GLN A 48 -8.98 -14.36 -6.02
N HIS A 49 -8.08 -13.87 -5.16
CA HIS A 49 -6.93 -13.08 -5.60
C HIS A 49 -5.56 -13.58 -5.14
N ALA A 50 -5.47 -14.52 -4.18
CA ALA A 50 -4.16 -14.94 -3.68
C ALA A 50 -3.26 -15.53 -4.78
N ALA A 51 -3.83 -16.20 -5.77
CA ALA A 51 -3.06 -16.75 -6.90
C ALA A 51 -2.53 -15.66 -7.86
N SER A 52 -3.16 -14.48 -7.87
CA SER A 52 -2.73 -13.35 -8.70
C SER A 52 -1.61 -12.53 -8.07
N VAL A 53 -1.39 -12.66 -6.76
CA VAL A 53 -0.26 -12.00 -6.06
C VAL A 53 0.95 -12.91 -6.12
N VAL A 54 1.99 -12.45 -6.80
CA VAL A 54 3.19 -13.22 -7.12
C VAL A 54 4.46 -12.52 -6.64
N THR A 55 5.57 -13.25 -6.57
CA THR A 55 6.87 -12.71 -6.21
C THR A 55 7.70 -12.48 -7.47
N VAL A 56 8.30 -11.30 -7.58
CA VAL A 56 9.27 -10.97 -8.62
C VAL A 56 10.63 -10.78 -7.98
N LYS A 57 11.64 -11.47 -8.48
CA LYS A 57 13.05 -11.20 -8.19
C LYS A 57 13.73 -10.54 -9.38
N PHE A 58 14.70 -9.69 -9.10
CA PHE A 58 15.45 -8.95 -10.10
C PHE A 58 16.85 -8.65 -9.59
N VAL A 59 17.74 -8.32 -10.51
CA VAL A 59 19.08 -7.81 -10.18
C VAL A 59 19.08 -6.31 -10.36
N MET A 60 19.33 -5.58 -9.29
CA MET A 60 19.48 -4.12 -9.30
C MET A 60 20.97 -3.78 -9.42
N SER A 61 21.34 -3.13 -10.51
CA SER A 61 22.67 -2.55 -10.71
C SER A 61 22.66 -1.11 -10.23
N VAL A 62 23.49 -0.80 -9.24
CA VAL A 62 23.65 0.55 -8.69
C VAL A 62 25.00 1.09 -9.10
N THR A 63 25.03 2.14 -9.91
CA THR A 63 26.28 2.81 -10.33
C THR A 63 26.48 4.07 -9.51
N ALA A 64 27.56 4.09 -8.72
CA ALA A 64 27.97 5.24 -7.92
C ALA A 64 29.48 5.48 -8.07
N SER A 65 29.88 6.71 -8.38
CA SER A 65 31.30 7.08 -8.51
C SER A 65 32.10 6.17 -9.48
N GLY A 66 31.47 5.70 -10.55
CA GLY A 66 32.09 4.84 -11.55
C GLY A 66 32.24 3.35 -11.15
N LYS A 67 31.74 2.97 -9.99
CA LYS A 67 31.64 1.57 -9.57
C LYS A 67 30.21 1.08 -9.75
N GLU A 68 30.05 -0.15 -10.19
CA GLU A 68 28.78 -0.83 -10.30
C GLU A 68 28.71 -1.95 -9.25
N ASP A 69 27.68 -1.88 -8.41
CA ASP A 69 27.31 -2.94 -7.47
C ASP A 69 26.02 -3.60 -7.97
N ARG A 70 25.96 -4.94 -7.85
CA ARG A 70 24.78 -5.71 -8.26
C ARG A 70 24.18 -6.37 -7.04
N ILE A 71 22.89 -6.11 -6.81
CA ILE A 71 22.13 -6.59 -5.65
C ILE A 71 20.93 -7.37 -6.17
N GLU A 72 20.74 -8.62 -5.74
CA GLU A 72 19.49 -9.34 -5.96
C GLU A 72 18.46 -8.84 -4.96
N ASP A 73 17.29 -8.46 -5.43
CA ASP A 73 16.19 -7.98 -4.61
C ASP A 73 14.86 -8.58 -5.08
N ARG A 74 13.82 -8.42 -4.28
CA ARG A 74 12.50 -8.99 -4.53
C ARG A 74 11.40 -7.98 -4.26
N THR A 75 10.33 -8.10 -5.02
CA THR A 75 9.10 -7.34 -4.81
C THR A 75 7.88 -8.22 -5.04
N GLN A 76 6.74 -7.74 -4.58
CA GLN A 76 5.47 -8.34 -4.95
C GLN A 76 4.93 -7.71 -6.21
N ALA A 77 4.26 -8.51 -7.01
CA ALA A 77 3.58 -8.09 -8.22
C ALA A 77 2.17 -8.64 -8.24
N LEU A 78 1.34 -8.01 -9.04
CA LEU A 78 -0.02 -8.45 -9.30
C LEU A 78 -0.15 -8.86 -10.76
N LEU A 79 -0.61 -10.08 -11.04
CA LEU A 79 -1.04 -10.49 -12.37
C LEU A 79 -2.33 -9.73 -12.73
N VAL A 80 -2.32 -9.02 -13.86
CA VAL A 80 -3.42 -8.16 -14.30
C VAL A 80 -3.98 -8.57 -15.67
N SER A 81 -3.44 -9.63 -16.27
CA SER A 81 -4.02 -10.18 -17.50
C SER A 81 -3.66 -11.66 -17.68
N ALA A 82 -4.47 -12.37 -18.49
CA ALA A 82 -4.26 -13.78 -18.84
C ALA A 82 -2.99 -14.00 -19.68
N ASN A 83 -2.48 -12.97 -20.35
CA ASN A 83 -1.25 -13.03 -21.15
C ASN A 83 0.02 -12.78 -20.33
N GLY A 84 -0.09 -12.84 -19.00
CA GLY A 84 1.05 -12.75 -18.07
C GLY A 84 1.58 -11.34 -17.86
N LEU A 85 0.75 -10.30 -18.06
CA LEU A 85 1.11 -8.94 -17.68
C LEU A 85 1.04 -8.78 -16.17
N LEU A 86 2.08 -8.19 -15.60
CA LEU A 86 2.23 -7.96 -14.15
C LEU A 86 2.37 -6.48 -13.87
N LEU A 87 1.76 -6.03 -12.79
CA LEU A 87 1.90 -4.69 -12.24
C LEU A 87 2.86 -4.75 -11.04
N VAL A 88 3.88 -3.89 -11.04
CA VAL A 88 4.87 -3.75 -9.96
C VAL A 88 5.06 -2.27 -9.60
N PRO A 89 5.55 -1.96 -8.38
CA PRO A 89 5.99 -0.60 -8.07
C PRO A 89 7.13 -0.17 -9.01
N ASP A 90 7.09 1.05 -9.53
CA ASP A 90 8.11 1.60 -10.43
C ASP A 90 9.52 1.57 -9.81
N ARG A 91 9.62 1.78 -8.49
CA ARG A 91 10.87 1.70 -7.74
C ARG A 91 11.57 0.34 -7.82
N SER A 92 10.84 -0.74 -8.11
CA SER A 92 11.43 -2.08 -8.33
C SER A 92 12.12 -2.19 -9.68
N VAL A 93 11.88 -1.27 -10.60
CA VAL A 93 12.49 -1.25 -11.95
C VAL A 93 13.65 -0.27 -12.01
N SER A 94 13.51 0.88 -11.37
CA SER A 94 14.56 1.90 -11.34
C SER A 94 14.35 2.85 -10.18
N VAL A 95 15.42 3.20 -9.51
CA VAL A 95 15.42 4.20 -8.45
C VAL A 95 16.23 5.41 -8.90
N ASP A 96 15.59 6.58 -8.92
CA ASP A 96 16.28 7.84 -9.13
C ASP A 96 16.66 8.46 -7.77
N PHE A 97 17.89 8.23 -7.38
CA PHE A 97 18.40 8.73 -6.10
C PHE A 97 18.48 10.26 -6.02
N ARG A 98 18.39 10.97 -7.13
CA ARG A 98 18.35 12.46 -7.13
C ARG A 98 17.15 12.98 -6.36
N THR A 99 16.04 12.23 -6.34
CA THR A 99 14.86 12.60 -5.56
C THR A 99 15.08 12.53 -4.05
N PHE A 100 16.13 11.83 -3.61
CA PHE A 100 16.50 11.67 -2.20
C PHE A 100 17.68 12.55 -1.78
N MET A 101 18.33 13.20 -2.72
CA MET A 101 19.48 14.06 -2.43
C MET A 101 18.99 15.46 -2.06
N GLY A 102 19.51 16.01 -0.97
CA GLY A 102 19.23 17.39 -0.56
C GLY A 102 19.76 18.41 -1.59
N ALA A 103 19.24 19.63 -1.55
CA ALA A 103 19.50 20.72 -2.50
C ALA A 103 20.98 21.18 -2.64
N GLY A 104 21.92 20.54 -1.98
CA GLY A 104 23.35 20.90 -2.00
C GLY A 104 24.27 19.93 -2.73
N GLN A 105 23.74 18.85 -3.31
CA GLN A 105 24.59 17.86 -4.00
C GLN A 105 24.54 18.03 -5.51
N SER A 106 25.70 17.87 -6.17
CA SER A 106 25.81 18.00 -7.63
C SER A 106 24.99 16.91 -8.32
N PRO A 107 24.11 17.25 -9.28
CA PRO A 107 23.26 16.29 -9.96
C PRO A 107 23.99 15.13 -10.64
N GLY A 108 25.26 15.35 -11.04
CA GLY A 108 26.09 14.33 -11.70
C GLY A 108 26.68 13.25 -10.77
N SER A 109 26.59 13.42 -9.45
CA SER A 109 27.11 12.45 -8.48
C SER A 109 26.04 11.49 -7.94
N ALA A 110 24.78 11.67 -8.31
CA ALA A 110 23.71 10.82 -7.84
C ALA A 110 23.86 9.38 -8.37
N PRO A 111 23.76 8.37 -7.52
CA PRO A 111 23.69 6.99 -7.95
C PRO A 111 22.54 6.76 -8.93
N VAL A 112 22.74 5.88 -9.89
CA VAL A 112 21.68 5.42 -10.79
C VAL A 112 21.46 3.93 -10.52
N ALA A 113 20.24 3.54 -10.21
CA ALA A 113 19.87 2.15 -10.07
C ALA A 113 18.92 1.74 -11.18
N LYS A 114 19.21 0.58 -11.80
CA LYS A 114 18.36 -0.04 -12.81
C LYS A 114 18.25 -1.52 -12.52
N SER A 115 17.05 -2.05 -12.64
CA SER A 115 16.79 -3.47 -12.46
C SER A 115 16.73 -4.21 -13.80
N SER A 116 17.20 -5.43 -13.77
CA SER A 116 17.27 -6.35 -14.92
C SER A 116 17.00 -7.78 -14.44
N GLU A 117 17.01 -8.74 -15.35
CA GLU A 117 16.90 -10.17 -15.06
C GLU A 117 15.67 -10.53 -14.24
N PHE A 118 14.52 -9.92 -14.60
CA PHE A 118 13.28 -10.18 -13.90
C PHE A 118 12.86 -11.65 -14.02
N ARG A 119 12.52 -12.24 -12.89
CA ARG A 119 11.95 -13.59 -12.78
C ARG A 119 10.78 -13.59 -11.84
N VAL A 120 9.73 -14.28 -12.22
CA VAL A 120 8.46 -14.33 -11.51
C VAL A 120 8.24 -15.73 -10.97
N ARG A 121 7.90 -15.84 -9.70
CA ARG A 121 7.43 -17.07 -9.10
C ARG A 121 5.94 -16.96 -8.84
N LEU A 122 5.19 -17.86 -9.49
CA LEU A 122 3.75 -17.95 -9.32
C LEU A 122 3.38 -18.53 -7.95
N ALA A 123 2.17 -18.24 -7.50
CA ALA A 123 1.66 -18.80 -6.26
C ALA A 123 1.65 -20.34 -6.31
N GLY A 124 2.21 -20.98 -5.29
CA GLY A 124 2.27 -22.45 -5.19
C GLY A 124 3.28 -23.11 -6.14
N SER A 125 4.13 -22.35 -6.83
CA SER A 125 5.21 -22.87 -7.68
C SER A 125 6.58 -22.56 -7.06
N GLU A 126 7.52 -23.47 -7.27
CA GLU A 126 8.94 -23.25 -6.96
C GLU A 126 9.71 -22.69 -8.16
N ASP A 127 9.13 -22.76 -9.35
CA ASP A 127 9.79 -22.34 -10.59
C ASP A 127 9.80 -20.83 -10.76
N TRP A 128 10.94 -20.32 -11.25
CA TRP A 128 11.13 -18.92 -11.60
C TRP A 128 11.02 -18.70 -13.11
N LEU A 129 9.91 -18.11 -13.54
CA LEU A 129 9.63 -17.81 -14.94
C LEU A 129 10.28 -16.49 -15.35
N PRO A 130 10.97 -16.42 -16.49
CA PRO A 130 11.57 -15.18 -16.99
C PRO A 130 10.47 -14.18 -17.40
N ALA A 131 10.73 -12.90 -17.12
CA ALA A 131 9.87 -11.80 -17.51
C ALA A 131 10.68 -10.62 -18.05
N ASP A 132 10.06 -9.80 -18.88
CA ASP A 132 10.67 -8.61 -19.44
C ASP A 132 9.88 -7.35 -19.02
N LEU A 133 10.58 -6.23 -18.92
CA LEU A 133 9.96 -4.92 -18.74
C LEU A 133 9.16 -4.56 -20.00
N VAL A 134 7.93 -4.13 -19.83
CA VAL A 134 7.09 -3.59 -20.91
C VAL A 134 7.20 -2.07 -20.94
N THR A 135 6.86 -1.44 -19.85
CA THR A 135 6.90 0.02 -19.70
C THR A 135 6.85 0.42 -18.24
N ARG A 136 7.02 1.70 -17.99
CA ARG A 136 6.89 2.30 -16.66
C ARG A 136 6.19 3.65 -16.75
N ASP A 137 5.45 3.98 -15.70
CA ASP A 137 4.83 5.28 -15.50
C ASP A 137 5.30 5.86 -14.15
N THR A 138 6.27 6.74 -14.24
CA THR A 138 6.87 7.38 -13.05
C THR A 138 5.92 8.35 -12.34
N GLN A 139 4.87 8.84 -13.03
CA GLN A 139 3.86 9.71 -12.43
C GLN A 139 2.86 8.92 -11.58
N LEU A 140 2.56 7.69 -12.00
CA LEU A 140 1.73 6.76 -11.25
C LEU A 140 2.54 5.96 -10.22
N GLY A 141 3.87 5.91 -10.33
CA GLY A 141 4.75 5.08 -9.52
C GLY A 141 4.63 3.59 -9.85
N LEU A 142 4.24 3.26 -11.09
CA LEU A 142 3.94 1.91 -11.55
C LEU A 142 4.80 1.49 -12.74
N ALA A 143 5.08 0.20 -12.84
CA ALA A 143 5.70 -0.40 -13.99
C ALA A 143 5.01 -1.74 -14.35
N TRP A 144 5.16 -2.14 -15.59
CA TRP A 144 4.58 -3.38 -16.10
C TRP A 144 5.66 -4.30 -16.61
N LEU A 145 5.61 -5.54 -16.14
CA LEU A 145 6.44 -6.66 -16.64
C LEU A 145 5.53 -7.62 -17.39
N ARG A 146 6.12 -8.43 -18.28
CA ARG A 146 5.39 -9.50 -18.96
C ARG A 146 6.19 -10.79 -18.91
N LEU A 147 5.53 -11.89 -18.53
CA LEU A 147 6.10 -13.23 -18.64
C LEU A 147 6.46 -13.52 -20.09
N ARG A 148 7.67 -14.05 -20.34
CA ARG A 148 8.08 -14.45 -21.71
C ARG A 148 7.22 -15.60 -22.22
N THR A 149 6.89 -16.53 -21.34
CA THR A 149 6.06 -17.70 -21.66
C THR A 149 5.05 -17.87 -20.54
N PRO A 150 3.88 -17.21 -20.64
CA PRO A 150 2.85 -17.34 -19.65
C PRO A 150 2.23 -18.75 -19.71
N PRO A 151 2.10 -19.47 -18.60
CA PRO A 151 1.37 -20.73 -18.57
C PRO A 151 -0.13 -20.48 -18.79
N ALA A 152 -0.83 -21.50 -19.27
CA ALA A 152 -2.29 -21.46 -19.42
C ALA A 152 -2.97 -21.41 -18.05
N GLY A 153 -4.13 -20.75 -17.96
CA GLY A 153 -4.97 -20.73 -16.77
C GLY A 153 -4.44 -19.82 -15.65
N LEU A 154 -3.65 -18.79 -15.97
CA LEU A 154 -3.23 -17.79 -15.00
C LEU A 154 -4.43 -17.11 -14.33
N SER A 155 -4.44 -17.10 -13.00
CA SER A 155 -5.32 -16.22 -12.24
C SER A 155 -4.81 -14.79 -12.30
N PHE A 156 -5.68 -13.84 -12.62
CA PHE A 156 -5.33 -12.41 -12.68
C PHE A 156 -6.46 -11.56 -12.11
N VAL A 157 -6.15 -10.33 -11.74
CA VAL A 157 -7.13 -9.34 -11.32
C VAL A 157 -7.58 -8.55 -12.53
N ASP A 158 -8.88 -8.63 -12.81
CA ASP A 158 -9.55 -7.83 -13.85
C ASP A 158 -9.76 -6.40 -13.31
N LEU A 159 -8.94 -5.45 -13.79
CA LEU A 159 -8.98 -4.07 -13.35
C LEU A 159 -10.23 -3.32 -13.81
N ASP A 160 -10.91 -3.80 -14.85
CA ASP A 160 -12.15 -3.19 -15.36
C ASP A 160 -13.35 -3.47 -14.46
N LYS A 161 -13.26 -4.46 -13.57
CA LYS A 161 -14.24 -4.70 -12.50
C LYS A 161 -14.04 -3.79 -11.29
N GLY A 162 -13.17 -2.80 -11.41
CA GLY A 162 -12.89 -1.89 -10.33
C GLY A 162 -14.05 -0.98 -9.97
N ILE A 163 -14.09 -0.59 -8.69
CA ILE A 163 -15.06 0.36 -8.16
C ILE A 163 -14.38 1.67 -7.77
N ARG A 164 -15.16 2.74 -7.77
CA ARG A 164 -14.68 4.03 -7.33
C ARG A 164 -14.43 4.00 -5.82
N ALA A 165 -13.23 4.37 -5.43
CA ALA A 165 -12.83 4.55 -4.04
C ALA A 165 -13.16 5.98 -3.60
N GLU A 166 -13.71 6.12 -2.39
CA GLU A 166 -14.13 7.41 -1.80
C GLU A 166 -13.65 7.53 -0.34
N PRO A 167 -13.41 8.76 0.15
CA PRO A 167 -13.10 8.97 1.56
C PRO A 167 -14.15 8.36 2.49
N GLY A 168 -13.69 7.73 3.58
CA GLY A 168 -14.53 7.01 4.53
C GLY A 168 -14.70 5.53 4.24
N MET A 169 -14.32 5.04 3.06
CA MET A 169 -14.37 3.61 2.73
C MET A 169 -13.22 2.84 3.36
N THR A 170 -13.50 1.61 3.79
CA THR A 170 -12.48 0.60 4.12
C THR A 170 -12.07 -0.13 2.85
N PHE A 171 -10.77 -0.42 2.74
CA PHE A 171 -10.24 -1.31 1.71
C PHE A 171 -9.41 -2.42 2.34
N PHE A 172 -9.05 -3.40 1.54
CA PHE A 172 -8.28 -4.56 1.98
C PHE A 172 -7.13 -4.82 1.01
N SER A 173 -5.92 -4.92 1.56
CA SER A 173 -4.74 -5.31 0.78
C SER A 173 -4.44 -6.79 1.01
N LEU A 174 -4.19 -7.51 -0.06
CA LEU A 174 -3.71 -8.88 -0.03
C LEU A 174 -2.24 -8.90 -0.44
N LEU A 175 -1.41 -9.44 0.42
CA LEU A 175 0.03 -9.50 0.28
C LEU A 175 0.50 -10.94 0.44
N ARG A 176 1.79 -11.18 0.19
CA ARG A 176 2.47 -12.42 0.59
C ARG A 176 3.58 -12.14 1.58
N THR A 177 3.77 -13.02 2.51
CA THR A 177 4.97 -13.01 3.36
C THR A 177 6.22 -13.31 2.53
N SER A 178 7.40 -13.05 3.09
CA SER A 178 8.65 -13.50 2.49
C SER A 178 8.73 -15.03 2.42
N ASP A 179 9.69 -15.54 1.63
CA ASP A 179 9.92 -16.97 1.49
C ASP A 179 10.28 -17.65 2.81
N GLU A 180 10.96 -16.94 3.71
CA GLU A 180 11.28 -17.41 5.06
C GLU A 180 10.02 -17.74 5.88
N TRP A 181 8.90 -17.11 5.55
CA TRP A 181 7.59 -17.34 6.15
C TRP A 181 6.66 -18.16 5.24
N GLY A 182 7.22 -18.82 4.23
CA GLY A 182 6.50 -19.72 3.32
C GLY A 182 5.66 -19.02 2.25
N GLY A 183 5.82 -17.71 2.02
CA GLY A 183 5.09 -16.98 0.98
C GLY A 183 3.57 -17.03 1.14
N VAL A 184 3.06 -17.17 2.38
CA VAL A 184 1.62 -17.30 2.63
C VAL A 184 0.89 -15.99 2.38
N PRO A 185 -0.37 -16.02 1.88
CA PRO A 185 -1.17 -14.82 1.73
C PRO A 185 -1.49 -14.21 3.11
N VAL A 186 -1.31 -12.91 3.21
CA VAL A 186 -1.68 -12.11 4.38
C VAL A 186 -2.62 -11.01 3.96
N PHE A 187 -3.51 -10.67 4.86
CA PHE A 187 -4.59 -9.71 4.66
C PHE A 187 -4.39 -8.52 5.58
N ARG A 188 -4.59 -7.32 5.05
CA ARG A 188 -4.52 -6.10 5.84
C ARG A 188 -5.65 -5.15 5.47
N PRO A 189 -6.53 -4.79 6.43
CA PRO A 189 -7.47 -3.71 6.23
C PRO A 189 -6.76 -2.36 6.20
N GLY A 190 -7.30 -1.43 5.44
CA GLY A 190 -6.88 -0.05 5.37
C GLY A 190 -8.08 0.87 5.27
N PHE A 191 -7.85 2.17 5.39
CA PHE A 191 -8.91 3.17 5.42
C PHE A 191 -8.58 4.35 4.51
N ILE A 192 -9.58 4.86 3.78
CA ILE A 192 -9.44 6.04 2.93
C ILE A 192 -9.76 7.27 3.77
N MET A 193 -8.72 8.02 4.14
CA MET A 193 -8.81 9.16 5.03
C MET A 193 -9.29 10.44 4.34
N GLY A 194 -8.98 10.61 3.05
CA GLY A 194 -9.31 11.82 2.34
C GLY A 194 -8.92 11.80 0.87
N GLU A 195 -9.27 12.86 0.16
CA GLU A 195 -8.92 13.08 -1.25
C GLU A 195 -8.14 14.38 -1.39
N THR A 196 -7.01 14.36 -2.07
CA THR A 196 -6.29 15.57 -2.53
C THR A 196 -6.54 15.77 -4.02
N ARG A 197 -6.58 17.03 -4.45
CA ARG A 197 -6.75 17.41 -5.88
C ARG A 197 -5.55 18.18 -6.42
N ILE A 198 -4.66 18.59 -5.56
CA ILE A 198 -3.48 19.39 -5.92
C ILE A 198 -2.22 18.67 -5.41
N PRO A 199 -1.20 18.43 -6.25
CA PRO A 199 -1.11 18.74 -7.69
C PRO A 199 -1.90 17.81 -8.60
N LYS A 200 -2.37 16.67 -8.08
CA LYS A 200 -3.18 15.66 -8.79
C LYS A 200 -4.20 15.01 -7.85
N THR A 201 -5.24 14.45 -8.40
CA THR A 201 -6.21 13.68 -7.63
C THR A 201 -5.60 12.37 -7.16
N LEU A 202 -5.51 12.23 -5.84
CA LEU A 202 -5.06 11.04 -5.12
C LEU A 202 -5.91 10.86 -3.86
N LEU A 203 -6.02 9.64 -3.40
CA LEU A 203 -6.63 9.32 -2.12
C LEU A 203 -5.51 9.15 -1.07
N LEU A 204 -5.67 9.80 0.06
CA LEU A 204 -4.81 9.63 1.23
C LEU A 204 -5.35 8.45 2.03
N VAL A 205 -4.50 7.50 2.35
CA VAL A 205 -4.93 6.25 2.98
C VAL A 205 -4.04 5.85 4.15
N ASP A 206 -4.62 5.15 5.10
CA ASP A 206 -3.93 4.33 6.08
C ASP A 206 -4.03 2.86 5.65
N GLY A 207 -2.90 2.18 5.51
CA GLY A 207 -2.85 0.81 5.00
C GLY A 207 -1.45 0.33 4.68
N VAL A 208 -1.32 -0.46 3.64
CA VAL A 208 -0.02 -0.96 3.13
C VAL A 208 0.04 -0.85 1.61
N PRO A 209 1.24 -0.69 1.01
CA PRO A 209 1.41 -0.66 -0.43
C PRO A 209 0.89 -1.93 -1.12
N GLY A 210 0.29 -1.75 -2.29
CA GLY A 210 -0.24 -2.84 -3.13
C GLY A 210 -1.63 -2.54 -3.67
N MET A 211 -2.26 -3.54 -4.29
CA MET A 211 -3.63 -3.41 -4.77
C MET A 211 -4.61 -3.39 -3.60
N ALA A 212 -5.49 -2.40 -3.61
CA ALA A 212 -6.61 -2.26 -2.68
C ALA A 212 -7.88 -2.87 -3.27
N PHE A 213 -8.59 -3.65 -2.46
CA PHE A 213 -9.83 -4.31 -2.83
C PHE A 213 -10.98 -3.90 -1.89
N SER A 214 -12.21 -3.91 -2.37
CA SER A 214 -13.40 -3.84 -1.52
C SER A 214 -13.58 -5.16 -0.73
N ALA A 215 -14.55 -5.19 0.18
CA ALA A 215 -14.92 -6.41 0.91
C ALA A 215 -15.39 -7.54 -0.04
N GLU A 216 -15.96 -7.19 -1.19
CA GLU A 216 -16.45 -8.10 -2.23
C GLU A 216 -15.32 -8.54 -3.20
N GLY A 217 -14.14 -7.98 -3.07
CA GLY A 217 -12.98 -8.31 -3.91
C GLY A 217 -12.82 -7.47 -5.17
N GLN A 218 -13.56 -6.38 -5.31
CA GLN A 218 -13.41 -5.48 -6.45
C GLN A 218 -12.19 -4.58 -6.26
N PRO A 219 -11.32 -4.40 -7.27
CA PRO A 219 -10.18 -3.50 -7.17
C PRO A 219 -10.64 -2.04 -7.02
N MET A 220 -10.00 -1.30 -6.10
CA MET A 220 -10.34 0.10 -5.79
C MET A 220 -9.24 1.07 -6.22
N GLY A 221 -7.99 0.62 -6.21
CA GLY A 221 -6.83 1.42 -6.55
C GLY A 221 -5.53 0.77 -6.14
N TYR A 222 -4.43 1.42 -6.47
CA TYR A 222 -3.09 0.97 -6.08
C TYR A 222 -2.51 1.90 -5.03
N VAL A 223 -2.17 1.33 -3.88
CA VAL A 223 -1.55 2.05 -2.75
C VAL A 223 -0.04 2.04 -2.91
N ASP A 224 0.59 3.19 -2.82
CA ASP A 224 2.05 3.32 -2.84
C ASP A 224 2.55 4.39 -1.87
N VAL A 225 3.86 4.38 -1.64
CA VAL A 225 4.58 5.36 -0.81
C VAL A 225 5.25 6.36 -1.72
N ASP A 226 4.94 7.64 -1.57
CA ASP A 226 5.74 8.71 -2.17
C ASP A 226 7.00 8.94 -1.32
N PHE A 227 8.02 8.11 -1.55
CA PHE A 227 9.30 8.24 -0.85
C PHE A 227 9.95 9.61 -1.05
N GLY A 228 9.82 10.19 -2.24
CA GLY A 228 10.38 11.51 -2.53
C GLY A 228 9.75 12.60 -1.66
N ARG A 229 8.43 12.54 -1.45
CA ARG A 229 7.72 13.46 -0.57
C ARG A 229 8.07 13.20 0.90
N MET A 230 8.07 11.95 1.32
CA MET A 230 8.43 11.56 2.69
C MET A 230 9.84 12.00 3.08
N MET A 231 10.80 11.96 2.16
CA MET A 231 12.18 12.40 2.44
C MET A 231 12.32 13.92 2.43
N ARG A 232 11.57 14.64 1.58
CA ARG A 232 11.55 16.11 1.57
C ARG A 232 10.93 16.67 2.85
N SER A 233 9.86 16.10 3.35
CA SER A 233 9.22 16.54 4.60
C SER A 233 10.13 16.33 5.81
N ARG A 234 10.93 15.25 5.86
CA ARG A 234 11.94 15.04 6.90
C ARG A 234 13.05 16.11 6.91
N GLY A 235 13.42 16.62 5.74
CA GLY A 235 14.43 17.69 5.60
C GLY A 235 13.90 19.10 5.92
N ALA A 236 12.60 19.32 5.79
CA ALA A 236 11.96 20.62 5.98
C ALA A 236 11.43 20.85 7.40
N SER A 237 11.29 19.80 8.20
CA SER A 237 10.74 19.88 9.56
C SER A 237 11.79 20.35 10.57
N ASN A 238 12.06 21.66 10.61
CA ASN A 238 12.72 22.33 11.75
C ASN A 238 11.80 22.48 12.96
N GLY A 239 10.65 21.82 13.01
CA GLY A 239 9.65 21.94 14.05
C GLY A 239 8.79 20.69 14.20
N LEU A 240 8.16 20.54 15.35
CA LEU A 240 7.39 19.42 15.85
C LEU A 240 6.10 19.05 15.08
N GLY A 241 5.92 19.50 13.83
CA GLY A 241 4.73 19.26 13.01
C GLY A 241 5.04 18.43 11.78
N LEU A 242 4.98 17.09 11.88
CA LEU A 242 4.75 16.25 10.69
C LEU A 242 3.32 16.51 10.22
N ASP A 243 3.18 17.09 9.01
CA ASP A 243 1.89 17.10 8.36
C ASP A 243 1.48 15.64 8.11
N MET A 244 0.35 15.21 8.65
CA MET A 244 -0.16 13.85 8.47
C MET A 244 -0.29 13.49 6.99
N ALA A 245 -0.55 14.49 6.13
CA ALA A 245 -0.57 14.30 4.69
C ALA A 245 0.79 13.96 4.09
N ASP A 246 1.90 14.32 4.74
CA ASP A 246 3.25 14.03 4.28
C ASP A 246 3.72 12.60 4.58
N VAL A 247 3.08 11.94 5.55
CA VAL A 247 3.38 10.54 5.94
C VAL A 247 2.31 9.56 5.48
N ALA A 248 1.16 10.05 4.99
CA ALA A 248 0.09 9.21 4.49
C ALA A 248 0.52 8.47 3.22
N LEU A 249 0.12 7.19 3.14
CA LEU A 249 0.17 6.47 1.87
C LEU A 249 -0.80 7.11 0.87
N GLN A 250 -0.52 6.94 -0.40
CA GLN A 250 -1.33 7.48 -1.48
C GLN A 250 -1.91 6.33 -2.30
N MET A 251 -3.20 6.41 -2.59
CA MET A 251 -3.85 5.46 -3.49
C MET A 251 -4.14 6.14 -4.81
N THR A 252 -3.60 5.57 -5.89
CA THR A 252 -3.99 5.92 -7.25
C THR A 252 -5.33 5.23 -7.55
N PRO A 253 -6.40 5.97 -7.93
CA PRO A 253 -7.70 5.38 -8.24
C PRO A 253 -7.64 4.34 -9.35
N ILE A 254 -8.44 3.29 -9.22
CA ILE A 254 -8.40 2.11 -10.12
C ILE A 254 -8.58 2.48 -11.58
N ALA A 255 -9.42 3.44 -11.92
CA ALA A 255 -9.65 3.86 -13.29
C ALA A 255 -8.37 4.36 -14.00
N LYS A 256 -7.46 5.03 -13.24
CA LYS A 256 -6.16 5.46 -13.77
C LYS A 256 -5.22 4.27 -13.95
N VAL A 257 -5.21 3.35 -13.00
CA VAL A 257 -4.38 2.12 -13.07
C VAL A 257 -4.82 1.25 -14.25
N ALA A 258 -6.14 1.04 -14.43
CA ALA A 258 -6.70 0.28 -15.55
C ALA A 258 -6.35 0.93 -16.89
N ALA A 259 -6.56 2.24 -17.05
CA ALA A 259 -6.25 2.94 -18.29
C ALA A 259 -4.76 2.83 -18.68
N ALA A 260 -3.85 2.98 -17.71
CA ALA A 260 -2.41 2.82 -17.95
C ALA A 260 -2.04 1.36 -18.25
N THR A 261 -2.69 0.40 -17.59
CA THR A 261 -2.50 -1.04 -17.87
C THR A 261 -2.93 -1.41 -19.27
N HIS A 262 -4.08 -0.92 -19.76
CA HIS A 262 -4.51 -1.14 -21.14
C HIS A 262 -3.55 -0.56 -22.18
N GLN A 263 -2.89 0.57 -21.85
CA GLN A 263 -1.84 1.10 -22.72
C GLN A 263 -0.60 0.18 -22.70
N ALA A 264 -0.17 -0.25 -21.52
CA ALA A 264 0.97 -1.16 -21.38
C ALA A 264 0.72 -2.51 -22.09
N GLU A 265 -0.51 -3.01 -22.08
CA GLU A 265 -0.88 -4.28 -22.70
C GLU A 265 -0.64 -4.31 -24.22
N LYS A 266 -0.77 -3.16 -24.87
CA LYS A 266 -0.57 -2.99 -26.32
C LYS A 266 0.90 -2.86 -26.71
N LEU A 267 1.79 -2.64 -25.76
CA LEU A 267 3.20 -2.45 -26.03
C LEU A 267 3.94 -3.80 -26.10
N PRO A 268 4.95 -3.93 -26.97
CA PRO A 268 5.87 -5.05 -26.93
C PRO A 268 6.71 -5.01 -25.65
N SER A 269 7.20 -6.17 -25.21
CA SER A 269 8.19 -6.22 -24.13
C SER A 269 9.52 -5.63 -24.60
N MET A 270 10.17 -4.85 -23.73
CA MET A 270 11.52 -4.36 -23.98
C MET A 270 12.50 -5.52 -23.74
N VAL A 271 13.02 -6.09 -24.81
CA VAL A 271 14.09 -7.10 -24.70
C VAL A 271 15.34 -6.37 -24.18
N GLN A 272 15.72 -6.66 -22.96
CA GLN A 272 16.99 -6.13 -22.44
C GLN A 272 18.16 -6.86 -23.12
N PRO A 273 19.15 -6.13 -23.66
CA PRO A 273 20.35 -6.76 -24.17
C PRO A 273 21.04 -7.52 -23.02
N LYS A 274 21.57 -8.70 -23.36
CA LYS A 274 22.33 -9.56 -22.44
C LYS A 274 23.62 -8.90 -22.01
#